data_f207018d99ea183a24c91ebc4a3c3ff0
#
_entry.id   f207018d99ea183a24c91ebc4a3c3ff0
#
_cell.length_a   1.000
_cell.length_b   1.000
_cell.length_c   1.000
_cell.angle_alpha   90.00
_cell.angle_beta   90.00
_cell.angle_gamma   90.00
#
_symmetry.space_group_name_H-M   'P 1'
#
loop_
_entity.id
_entity.type
_entity.pdbx_description
1 polymer ?
#
loop_
_entity_poly.entity_id
_entity_poly.type
_entity_poly.pdbx_seq_one_letter_code
_entity_poly.pdbx_strand_id
1 'polypeptide(L)' 'MIDESHLPVAEQSLVFRLRKRAEIRRQIQGRKSVEEGKPDKIANLLEEAANEIERLRAN' A
#
# COMPACT_ATOMS: atom_id res chain seq x y z
N MET A 1 9.19 6.19 -8.89
CA MET A 1 9.18 5.65 -7.50
C MET A 1 10.44 4.82 -7.28
N ILE A 2 11.12 5.03 -6.16
CA ILE A 2 12.32 4.26 -5.82
C ILE A 2 11.90 2.93 -5.22
N ASP A 3 12.44 1.84 -5.76
CA ASP A 3 12.18 0.50 -5.23
C ASP A 3 13.08 0.25 -4.03
N GLU A 4 12.49 0.10 -2.86
CA GLU A 4 13.19 -0.15 -1.61
C GLU A 4 13.12 -1.61 -1.16
N SER A 5 12.66 -2.51 -2.05
CA SER A 5 12.49 -3.93 -1.67
C SER A 5 13.79 -4.59 -1.23
N HIS A 6 14.93 -4.08 -1.69
CA HIS A 6 16.24 -4.62 -1.32
C HIS A 6 16.67 -4.25 0.10
N LEU A 7 15.96 -3.34 0.74
CA LEU A 7 16.26 -2.89 2.10
C LEU A 7 15.52 -3.71 3.14
N PRO A 8 16.09 -3.89 4.36
CA PRO A 8 15.31 -4.44 5.47
C PRO A 8 14.08 -3.58 5.74
N VAL A 9 13.00 -4.20 6.20
CA VAL A 9 11.74 -3.50 6.44
C VAL A 9 11.94 -2.26 7.34
N ALA A 10 12.79 -2.37 8.34
CA ALA A 10 13.05 -1.25 9.26
C ALA A 10 13.66 -0.02 8.58
N GLU A 11 14.32 -0.21 7.43
CA GLU A 11 14.96 0.87 6.68
C GLU A 11 14.11 1.40 5.53
N GLN A 12 13.02 0.70 5.21
CA GLN A 12 12.12 1.14 4.15
C GLN A 12 11.30 2.35 4.61
N SER A 13 11.04 3.27 3.69
CA SER A 13 10.22 4.43 4.01
C SER A 13 8.79 4.01 4.36
N LEU A 14 8.11 4.84 5.13
CA LEU A 14 6.72 4.58 5.50
C LEU A 14 5.82 4.49 4.26
N VAL A 15 6.01 5.39 3.31
CA VAL A 15 5.25 5.37 2.06
C VAL A 15 5.42 4.04 1.32
N PHE A 16 6.67 3.58 1.18
CA PHE A 16 6.95 2.32 0.52
C PHE A 16 6.26 1.15 1.24
N ARG A 17 6.37 1.11 2.57
CA ARG A 17 5.75 0.05 3.36
C ARG A 17 4.23 0.04 3.25
N LEU A 18 3.61 1.21 3.24
CA LEU A 18 2.16 1.34 3.07
C LEU A 18 1.71 0.81 1.71
N ARG A 19 2.39 1.21 0.65
CA ARG A 19 2.06 0.77 -0.71
C ARG A 19 2.28 -0.74 -0.87
N LYS A 20 3.37 -1.24 -0.32
CA LYS A 20 3.69 -2.67 -0.39
C LYS A 20 2.64 -3.49 0.36
N ARG A 21 2.22 -3.03 1.52
CA ARG A 21 1.18 -3.71 2.29
C ARG A 21 -0.16 -3.71 1.56
N ALA A 22 -0.50 -2.62 0.91
CA ALA A 22 -1.73 -2.55 0.12
C ALA A 22 -1.68 -3.55 -1.04
N GLU A 23 -0.55 -3.62 -1.72
CA GLU A 23 -0.34 -4.57 -2.82
C GLU A 23 -0.50 -6.02 -2.35
N ILE A 24 0.13 -6.36 -1.22
CA ILE A 24 0.04 -7.71 -0.66
C ILE A 24 -1.41 -8.07 -0.30
N ARG A 25 -2.13 -7.15 0.33
CA ARG A 25 -3.52 -7.38 0.67
C ARG A 25 -4.39 -7.62 -0.57
N ARG A 26 -4.17 -6.85 -1.63
CA ARG A 26 -4.91 -7.02 -2.87
C ARG A 26 -4.65 -8.37 -3.51
N GLN A 27 -3.40 -8.85 -3.46
CA GLN A 27 -3.03 -10.15 -4.00
C GLN A 27 -3.68 -11.30 -3.21
N ILE A 28 -3.68 -11.21 -1.89
CA ILE A 28 -4.22 -12.26 -1.03
C ILE A 28 -5.75 -12.32 -1.09
N GLN A 29 -6.39 -11.16 -1.08
CA GLN A 29 -7.85 -11.07 -1.00
C GLN A 29 -8.52 -10.84 -2.35
N GLY A 30 -7.74 -10.75 -3.43
CA GLY A 30 -8.25 -10.42 -4.74
C GLY A 30 -9.40 -11.32 -5.20
N ARG A 31 -9.25 -12.62 -5.08
CA ARG A 31 -10.28 -13.58 -5.49
C ARG A 31 -11.55 -13.43 -4.69
N LYS A 32 -11.41 -13.33 -3.37
CA LYS A 32 -12.55 -13.19 -2.48
C LYS A 32 -13.28 -11.88 -2.71
N SER A 33 -12.53 -10.80 -2.87
CA SER A 33 -13.10 -9.49 -3.15
C SER A 33 -13.86 -9.48 -4.48
N VAL A 34 -13.30 -10.12 -5.50
CA VAL A 34 -13.95 -10.21 -6.80
C VAL A 34 -15.25 -11.02 -6.70
N GLU A 35 -15.22 -12.15 -6.00
CA GLU A 35 -16.40 -12.99 -5.80
C GLU A 35 -17.49 -12.27 -5.04
N GLU A 36 -17.13 -11.50 -4.02
CA GLU A 36 -18.08 -10.76 -3.20
C GLU A 36 -18.44 -9.40 -3.77
N GLY A 37 -17.70 -8.93 -4.78
CA GLY A 37 -17.92 -7.61 -5.36
C GLY A 37 -17.58 -6.48 -4.41
N LYS A 38 -16.77 -6.74 -3.40
CA LYS A 38 -16.42 -5.75 -2.38
C LYS A 38 -14.98 -5.28 -2.52
N PRO A 39 -14.72 -3.97 -2.52
CA PRO A 39 -13.34 -3.47 -2.53
C PRO A 39 -12.66 -3.73 -1.20
N ASP A 40 -11.33 -3.87 -1.22
CA ASP A 40 -10.55 -3.96 0.00
C ASP A 40 -10.37 -2.55 0.58
N LYS A 41 -11.20 -2.21 1.55
CA LYS A 41 -11.17 -0.88 2.17
C LYS A 41 -9.88 -0.59 2.91
N ILE A 42 -9.24 -1.64 3.45
CA ILE A 42 -7.98 -1.48 4.17
C ILE A 42 -6.86 -1.15 3.17
N ALA A 43 -6.80 -1.86 2.04
CA ALA A 43 -5.82 -1.56 1.00
C ALA A 43 -6.01 -0.15 0.47
N ASN A 44 -7.25 0.28 0.26
CA ASN A 44 -7.56 1.64 -0.17
C ASN A 44 -7.07 2.67 0.86
N LEU A 45 -7.28 2.41 2.13
CA LEU A 45 -6.84 3.30 3.20
C LEU A 45 -5.31 3.39 3.26
N LEU A 46 -4.62 2.27 3.08
CA LEU A 46 -3.16 2.26 3.05
C LEU A 46 -2.62 3.10 1.91
N GLU A 47 -3.20 2.99 0.72
CA GLU A 47 -2.79 3.80 -0.43
C GLU A 47 -3.14 5.27 -0.22
N GLU A 48 -4.29 5.56 0.34
CA GLU A 48 -4.69 6.93 0.66
C GLU A 48 -3.70 7.57 1.63
N ALA A 49 -3.30 6.83 2.67
CA ALA A 49 -2.31 7.31 3.63
C ALA A 49 -0.97 7.59 2.94
N ALA A 50 -0.51 6.70 2.06
CA ALA A 50 0.72 6.89 1.33
C ALA A 50 0.66 8.12 0.43
N ASN A 51 -0.46 8.30 -0.26
CA ASN A 51 -0.67 9.47 -1.12
C ASN A 51 -0.65 10.77 -0.31
N GLU A 52 -1.29 10.77 0.85
CA GLU A 52 -1.34 11.95 1.72
C GLU A 52 0.04 12.33 2.23
N ILE A 53 0.84 11.33 2.62
CA ILE A 53 2.21 11.57 3.07
C ILE A 53 3.05 12.17 1.95
N GLU A 54 2.95 11.63 0.73
CA GLU A 54 3.68 12.17 -0.41
C GLU A 54 3.25 13.59 -0.73
N ARG A 55 1.95 13.86 -0.66
CA ARG A 55 1.43 15.21 -0.89
C ARG A 55 2.00 16.20 0.11
N LEU A 56 2.05 15.82 1.37
CA LEU A 56 2.61 16.69 2.42
C LEU A 56 4.11 16.91 2.26
N ARG A 57 4.83 15.89 1.79
CA ARG A 57 6.27 16.02 1.54
C ARG A 57 6.59 16.88 0.32
N ALA A 58 5.70 16.93 -0.63
CA ALA A 58 5.89 17.71 -1.85
C ALA A 58 5.73 19.20 -1.64
N ASN A 59 5.13 19.61 -0.54
CA ASN A 59 4.91 21.04 -0.23
C ASN A 59 6.12 21.69 0.46
#